data_bc9c9455754e0de0e36412c071635a26
#
_entry.id   bc9c9455754e0de0e36412c071635a26
#
_cell.length_a   1.000
_cell.length_b   1.000
_cell.length_c   1.000
_cell.angle_alpha   90.00
_cell.angle_beta   90.00
_cell.angle_gamma   90.00
#
_symmetry.space_group_name_H-M   'P 1'
#
loop_
_entity.id
_entity.type
_entity.pdbx_description
1 polymer ?
#
loop_
_entity_poly.entity_id
_entity_poly.type
_entity_poly.pdbx_seq_one_letter_code
_entity_poly.pdbx_strand_id
1 'polypeptide(L)'
;MKKQGIILFMLLTAALWGAPRRAAAQIFAVRANALAACGATLNAGAEAALTDNWSLELSGYWNPVQTASLSMNFHAVQLGGRYWFYESFVGHFLGQHLTYVGYDLGSRTKRYKGHACGLGVSYGYACMLSKRWNVAVEAGVGLYHTRDTRRDPTVSDWEDEYIYHYRRWTLAPTKLEVSFSYLF
;
A
#
# COMPACT_ATOMS: atom_id res chain seq x y z
N MET A 1 10.94 26.91 -4.03
CA MET A 1 10.37 25.55 -4.02
C MET A 1 10.71 24.71 -5.27
N LYS A 2 10.77 25.27 -6.49
CA LYS A 2 11.09 24.48 -7.71
C LYS A 2 12.52 23.91 -7.77
N LYS A 3 13.52 24.61 -7.23
CA LYS A 3 14.94 24.17 -7.28
C LYS A 3 15.23 22.93 -6.41
N GLN A 4 14.56 22.79 -5.27
CA GLN A 4 14.75 21.63 -4.37
C GLN A 4 14.19 20.33 -4.98
N GLY A 5 13.09 20.40 -5.73
CA GLY A 5 12.55 19.25 -6.44
C GLY A 5 13.46 18.74 -7.56
N ILE A 6 14.12 19.65 -8.28
CA ILE A 6 15.07 19.28 -9.33
C ILE A 6 16.32 18.62 -8.74
N ILE A 7 16.84 19.15 -7.61
CA ILE A 7 17.99 18.55 -6.92
C ILE A 7 17.66 17.16 -6.38
N LEU A 8 16.48 16.98 -5.78
CA LEU A 8 16.03 15.68 -5.29
C LEU A 8 15.87 14.68 -6.45
N PHE A 9 15.31 15.12 -7.57
CA PHE A 9 15.17 14.30 -8.77
C PHE A 9 16.54 13.89 -9.36
N MET A 10 17.50 14.84 -9.45
CA MET A 10 18.86 14.55 -9.88
C MET A 10 19.61 13.60 -8.94
N LEU A 11 19.43 13.72 -7.63
CA LEU A 11 20.01 12.81 -6.65
C LEU A 11 19.40 11.40 -6.75
N LEU A 12 18.08 11.29 -6.98
CA LEU A 12 17.43 10.01 -7.20
C LEU A 12 17.90 9.33 -8.49
N THR A 13 18.04 10.08 -9.58
CA THR A 13 18.55 9.55 -10.85
C THR A 13 20.02 9.16 -10.75
N ALA A 14 20.86 9.95 -10.07
CA ALA A 14 22.25 9.62 -9.82
C ALA A 14 22.42 8.38 -8.95
N ALA A 15 21.57 8.20 -7.93
CA ALA A 15 21.55 6.99 -7.10
C ALA A 15 21.18 5.74 -7.90
N LEU A 16 20.24 5.85 -8.86
CA LEU A 16 19.86 4.77 -9.77
C LEU A 16 20.97 4.40 -10.77
N TRP A 17 21.81 5.36 -11.16
CA TRP A 17 22.91 5.12 -12.10
C TRP A 17 24.20 4.64 -11.43
N GLY A 18 24.39 4.96 -10.14
CA GLY A 18 25.58 4.60 -9.36
C GLY A 18 25.51 3.21 -8.70
N ALA A 19 24.40 2.51 -8.78
CA ALA A 19 24.30 1.16 -8.24
C ALA A 19 25.27 0.22 -8.99
N PRO A 20 26.14 -0.53 -8.29
CA PRO A 20 27.04 -1.47 -8.93
C PRO A 20 26.21 -2.49 -9.69
N ARG A 21 26.37 -2.53 -11.01
CA ARG A 21 25.77 -3.54 -11.88
C ARG A 21 26.47 -4.88 -11.65
N ARG A 22 26.30 -5.49 -10.51
CA ARG A 22 26.45 -6.92 -10.42
C ARG A 22 25.25 -7.49 -11.19
N ALA A 23 25.53 -8.23 -12.24
CA ALA A 23 24.56 -9.00 -13.01
C ALA A 23 24.05 -10.20 -12.17
N ALA A 24 23.50 -9.94 -11.00
CA ALA A 24 22.51 -10.82 -10.41
C ALA A 24 21.26 -10.61 -11.28
N ALA A 25 20.72 -11.68 -11.83
CA ALA A 25 19.47 -11.61 -12.55
C ALA A 25 18.45 -10.94 -11.62
N GLN A 26 18.15 -9.65 -11.86
CA GLN A 26 17.18 -8.92 -11.08
C GLN A 26 15.83 -9.56 -11.42
N ILE A 27 15.35 -10.39 -10.51
CA ILE A 27 14.04 -10.99 -10.66
C ILE A 27 13.03 -9.89 -10.33
N PHE A 28 12.23 -9.60 -11.33
CA PHE A 28 11.12 -8.64 -11.21
C PHE A 28 9.82 -9.44 -11.20
N ALA A 29 8.90 -9.06 -10.32
CA ALA A 29 7.59 -9.67 -10.25
C ALA A 29 6.49 -8.60 -10.33
N VAL A 30 5.43 -8.92 -11.04
CA VAL A 30 4.15 -8.21 -10.98
C VAL A 30 3.18 -9.04 -10.17
N ARG A 31 2.42 -8.39 -9.29
CA ARG A 31 1.50 -9.08 -8.39
C ARG A 31 0.13 -8.43 -8.31
N ALA A 32 -0.85 -9.25 -7.94
CA ALA A 32 -2.20 -8.82 -7.62
C ALA A 32 -2.67 -9.51 -6.33
N ASN A 33 -3.37 -8.76 -5.49
CA ASN A 33 -3.96 -9.26 -4.25
C ASN A 33 -5.39 -9.74 -4.52
N ALA A 34 -5.59 -11.06 -4.46
CA ALA A 34 -6.90 -11.67 -4.69
C ALA A 34 -7.91 -11.30 -3.60
N LEU A 35 -7.46 -11.18 -2.34
CA LEU A 35 -8.35 -10.82 -1.23
C LEU A 35 -8.91 -9.39 -1.41
N ALA A 36 -8.08 -8.44 -1.85
CA ALA A 36 -8.53 -7.09 -2.16
C ALA A 36 -9.51 -7.08 -3.36
N ALA A 37 -9.26 -7.90 -4.38
CA ALA A 37 -10.16 -8.04 -5.52
C ALA A 37 -11.54 -8.60 -5.10
N CYS A 38 -11.59 -9.54 -4.16
CA CYS A 38 -12.87 -10.01 -3.58
C CYS A 38 -13.65 -8.88 -2.87
N GLY A 39 -12.94 -7.87 -2.33
CA GLY A 39 -13.53 -6.65 -1.77
C GLY A 39 -13.78 -5.54 -2.80
N ALA A 40 -13.93 -5.88 -4.10
CA ALA A 40 -14.11 -4.93 -5.20
C ALA A 40 -13.02 -3.84 -5.28
N THR A 41 -11.81 -4.15 -4.78
CA THR A 41 -10.67 -3.26 -4.83
C THR A 41 -9.72 -3.66 -5.95
N LEU A 42 -9.61 -2.81 -6.95
CA LEU A 42 -8.59 -2.96 -7.99
C LEU A 42 -7.21 -2.74 -7.36
N ASN A 43 -6.29 -3.62 -7.66
CA ASN A 43 -4.94 -3.52 -7.12
C ASN A 43 -3.91 -4.08 -8.10
N ALA A 44 -2.73 -3.49 -8.04
CA ALA A 44 -1.56 -3.98 -8.75
C ALA A 44 -0.32 -3.63 -7.96
N GLY A 45 0.67 -4.50 -8.02
CA GLY A 45 1.97 -4.28 -7.38
C GLY A 45 3.10 -4.76 -8.26
N ALA A 46 4.26 -4.20 -7.98
CA ALA A 46 5.52 -4.59 -8.57
C ALA A 46 6.54 -4.84 -7.46
N GLU A 47 7.37 -5.84 -7.62
CA GLU A 47 8.41 -6.18 -6.67
C GLU A 47 9.69 -6.51 -7.41
N ALA A 48 10.81 -6.00 -6.94
CA ALA A 48 12.13 -6.24 -7.50
C ALA A 48 13.07 -6.80 -6.42
N ALA A 49 13.69 -7.94 -6.68
CA ALA A 49 14.75 -8.45 -5.84
C ALA A 49 15.98 -7.56 -5.99
N LEU A 50 16.47 -7.00 -4.89
CA LEU A 50 17.69 -6.20 -4.85
C LEU A 50 18.92 -7.07 -4.55
N THR A 51 18.70 -8.09 -3.72
CA THR A 51 19.68 -9.10 -3.33
C THR A 51 18.95 -10.44 -3.13
N ASP A 52 19.69 -11.50 -2.81
CA ASP A 52 19.09 -12.81 -2.53
C ASP A 52 18.07 -12.77 -1.40
N ASN A 53 18.25 -11.87 -0.43
CA ASN A 53 17.38 -11.78 0.76
C ASN A 53 16.58 -10.49 0.86
N TRP A 54 16.74 -9.52 -0.04
CA TRP A 54 16.02 -8.25 0.01
C TRP A 54 15.29 -7.95 -1.29
N SER A 55 14.03 -7.58 -1.17
CA SER A 55 13.24 -7.04 -2.27
C SER A 55 12.60 -5.71 -1.90
N LEU A 56 12.33 -4.91 -2.91
CA LEU A 56 11.58 -3.65 -2.82
C LEU A 56 10.24 -3.84 -3.52
N GLU A 57 9.17 -3.40 -2.87
CA GLU A 57 7.81 -3.47 -3.40
C GLU A 57 7.15 -2.13 -3.53
N LEU A 58 6.31 -1.98 -4.54
CA LEU A 58 5.40 -0.87 -4.74
C LEU A 58 4.03 -1.43 -5.10
N SER A 59 2.98 -1.01 -4.40
CA SER A 59 1.62 -1.48 -4.64
C SER A 59 0.63 -0.32 -4.64
N GLY A 60 -0.36 -0.40 -5.52
CA GLY A 60 -1.46 0.54 -5.61
C GLY A 60 -2.80 -0.17 -5.44
N TYR A 61 -3.74 0.50 -4.78
CA TYR A 61 -5.11 0.03 -4.51
C TYR A 61 -6.10 1.12 -4.84
N TRP A 62 -7.19 0.74 -5.46
CA TRP A 62 -8.30 1.65 -5.75
C TRP A 62 -9.63 0.92 -5.61
N ASN A 63 -10.48 1.44 -4.73
CA ASN A 63 -11.84 0.97 -4.58
C ASN A 63 -12.80 2.09 -4.97
N PRO A 64 -13.52 1.96 -6.10
CA PRO A 64 -14.45 2.99 -6.59
C PRO A 64 -15.87 2.82 -6.04
N VAL A 65 -16.13 1.86 -5.14
CA VAL A 65 -17.49 1.52 -4.73
C VAL A 65 -18.13 2.69 -3.99
N GLN A 66 -19.15 3.24 -4.62
CA GLN A 66 -19.99 4.29 -4.05
C GLN A 66 -21.45 4.04 -4.44
N THR A 67 -22.29 3.82 -3.44
CA THR A 67 -23.72 3.63 -3.59
C THR A 67 -24.48 4.64 -2.74
N ALA A 68 -25.80 4.76 -2.92
CA ALA A 68 -26.62 5.68 -2.14
C ALA A 68 -26.62 5.40 -0.63
N SER A 69 -26.29 4.18 -0.20
CA SER A 69 -26.28 3.76 1.20
C SER A 69 -24.92 3.51 1.79
N LEU A 70 -23.90 3.26 0.95
CA LEU A 70 -22.56 2.89 1.37
C LEU A 70 -21.55 3.52 0.42
N SER A 71 -20.58 4.25 0.97
CA SER A 71 -19.39 4.74 0.27
C SER A 71 -18.17 4.03 0.81
N MET A 72 -17.44 3.33 -0.06
CA MET A 72 -16.16 2.67 0.24
C MET A 72 -15.07 3.14 -0.73
N ASN A 73 -15.16 4.41 -1.16
CA ASN A 73 -14.18 4.95 -2.09
C ASN A 73 -12.86 5.21 -1.35
N PHE A 74 -11.82 4.53 -1.77
CA PHE A 74 -10.47 4.82 -1.30
C PHE A 74 -9.43 4.52 -2.37
N HIS A 75 -8.31 5.19 -2.25
CA HIS A 75 -7.09 4.90 -3.00
C HIS A 75 -5.92 4.83 -2.04
N ALA A 76 -5.02 3.89 -2.28
CA ALA A 76 -3.83 3.73 -1.45
C ALA A 76 -2.61 3.41 -2.30
N VAL A 77 -1.46 3.86 -1.82
CA VAL A 77 -0.16 3.50 -2.35
C VAL A 77 0.70 3.00 -1.20
N GLN A 78 1.35 1.89 -1.41
CA GLN A 78 2.31 1.30 -0.48
C GLN A 78 3.67 1.16 -1.13
N LEU A 79 4.70 1.63 -0.43
CA LEU A 79 6.10 1.39 -0.75
C LEU A 79 6.72 0.61 0.40
N GLY A 80 7.34 -0.51 0.13
CA GLY A 80 7.89 -1.38 1.18
C GLY A 80 9.15 -2.11 0.77
N GLY A 81 9.81 -2.67 1.77
CA GLY A 81 10.90 -3.61 1.60
C GLY A 81 10.55 -4.93 2.30
N ARG A 82 11.00 -6.04 1.75
CA ARG A 82 10.87 -7.37 2.36
C ARG A 82 12.24 -7.97 2.60
N TYR A 83 12.39 -8.54 3.76
CA TYR A 83 13.53 -9.38 4.12
C TYR A 83 13.12 -10.86 4.10
N TRP A 84 13.72 -11.62 3.24
CA TRP A 84 13.47 -13.03 3.03
C TRP A 84 14.43 -13.86 3.86
N PHE A 85 13.92 -14.81 4.62
CA PHE A 85 14.78 -15.64 5.47
C PHE A 85 15.58 -16.69 4.70
N TYR A 86 15.14 -17.01 3.49
CA TYR A 86 15.79 -18.01 2.67
C TYR A 86 16.29 -17.39 1.35
N GLU A 87 15.42 -17.15 0.41
CA GLU A 87 15.72 -16.57 -0.90
C GLU A 87 14.55 -15.68 -1.32
N SER A 88 14.79 -14.64 -2.11
CA SER A 88 13.75 -13.74 -2.58
C SER A 88 12.63 -14.49 -3.28
N PHE A 89 11.40 -14.19 -2.92
CA PHE A 89 10.16 -14.82 -3.38
C PHE A 89 9.90 -16.24 -2.84
N VAL A 90 10.70 -16.78 -1.91
CA VAL A 90 10.53 -18.14 -1.39
C VAL A 90 10.54 -18.14 0.14
N GLY A 91 9.54 -18.82 0.73
CA GLY A 91 9.48 -19.05 2.16
C GLY A 91 9.01 -17.89 2.97
N HIS A 92 9.47 -17.79 4.19
CA HIS A 92 9.07 -16.77 5.15
C HIS A 92 9.76 -15.44 4.88
N PHE A 93 9.05 -14.35 5.12
CA PHE A 93 9.61 -13.01 5.02
C PHE A 93 9.02 -12.05 6.06
N LEU A 94 9.79 -11.02 6.39
CA LEU A 94 9.36 -9.85 7.12
C LEU A 94 9.28 -8.67 6.17
N GLY A 95 8.17 -7.96 6.21
CA GLY A 95 7.96 -6.75 5.43
C GLY A 95 7.95 -5.51 6.33
N GLN A 96 8.41 -4.40 5.78
CA GLN A 96 8.22 -3.06 6.29
C GLN A 96 7.67 -2.18 5.18
N HIS A 97 6.71 -1.33 5.49
CA HIS A 97 6.06 -0.55 4.45
C HIS A 97 5.57 0.81 4.95
N LEU A 98 5.65 1.77 4.06
CA LEU A 98 5.03 3.08 4.16
C LEU A 98 3.75 3.06 3.34
N THR A 99 2.65 3.50 3.93
CA THR A 99 1.34 3.54 3.27
C THR A 99 0.79 4.94 3.27
N TYR A 100 0.28 5.39 2.13
CA TYR A 100 -0.57 6.55 2.00
C TYR A 100 -1.95 6.10 1.56
N VAL A 101 -2.99 6.55 2.26
CA VAL A 101 -4.39 6.23 1.95
C VAL A 101 -5.19 7.53 1.90
N GLY A 102 -5.88 7.76 0.79
CA GLY A 102 -6.94 8.75 0.71
C GLY A 102 -8.29 8.02 0.68
N TYR A 103 -9.25 8.46 1.49
CA TYR A 103 -10.52 7.75 1.62
C TYR A 103 -11.71 8.68 1.73
N ASP A 104 -12.86 8.19 1.24
CA ASP A 104 -14.18 8.74 1.42
C ASP A 104 -15.12 7.60 1.79
N LEU A 105 -15.17 7.32 3.09
CA LEU A 105 -15.91 6.20 3.65
C LEU A 105 -17.17 6.71 4.32
N GLY A 106 -18.29 6.06 4.09
CA GLY A 106 -19.50 6.50 4.72
C GLY A 106 -20.69 5.58 4.59
N SER A 107 -21.63 5.81 5.47
CA SER A 107 -22.96 5.23 5.46
C SER A 107 -24.00 6.36 5.35
N ARG A 108 -25.29 6.01 5.32
CA ARG A 108 -26.38 6.99 5.30
C ARG A 108 -26.32 8.04 6.42
N THR A 109 -25.77 7.65 7.57
CA THR A 109 -25.76 8.49 8.79
C THR A 109 -24.43 9.13 9.11
N LYS A 110 -23.32 8.67 8.57
CA LYS A 110 -21.97 9.18 8.88
C LYS A 110 -21.07 9.09 7.66
N ARG A 111 -20.34 10.18 7.39
CA ARG A 111 -19.36 10.23 6.31
C ARG A 111 -18.00 10.69 6.84
N TYR A 112 -16.95 9.97 6.46
CA TYR A 112 -15.58 10.22 6.84
C TYR A 112 -14.76 10.43 5.58
N LYS A 113 -14.23 11.61 5.40
CA LYS A 113 -13.35 11.92 4.27
C LYS A 113 -12.01 12.39 4.81
N GLY A 114 -10.93 11.82 4.31
CA GLY A 114 -9.63 12.19 4.80
C GLY A 114 -8.49 11.45 4.13
N HIS A 115 -7.34 11.57 4.75
CA HIS A 115 -6.14 10.84 4.35
C HIS A 115 -5.39 10.35 5.57
N ALA A 116 -4.66 9.27 5.40
CA ALA A 116 -3.80 8.70 6.41
C ALA A 116 -2.44 8.37 5.81
N CYS A 117 -1.39 8.64 6.58
CA CYS A 117 -0.04 8.14 6.30
C CYS A 117 0.36 7.22 7.43
N GLY A 118 0.98 6.10 7.13
CA GLY A 118 1.35 5.12 8.14
C GLY A 118 2.62 4.36 7.81
N LEU A 119 3.22 3.85 8.87
CA LEU A 119 4.32 2.89 8.83
C LEU A 119 3.83 1.57 9.40
N GLY A 120 4.14 0.46 8.73
CA GLY A 120 3.76 -0.86 9.17
C GLY A 120 4.86 -1.88 9.03
N VAL A 121 4.68 -2.96 9.78
CA VAL A 121 5.46 -4.18 9.65
C VAL A 121 4.53 -5.33 9.32
N SER A 122 5.01 -6.28 8.57
CA SER A 122 4.24 -7.43 8.14
C SER A 122 5.09 -8.71 8.21
N TYR A 123 4.39 -9.81 8.28
CA TYR A 123 4.98 -11.13 8.18
C TYR A 123 4.20 -11.93 7.14
N GLY A 124 4.91 -12.70 6.34
CA GLY A 124 4.28 -13.51 5.31
C GLY A 124 5.06 -14.76 4.97
N TYR A 125 4.40 -15.56 4.14
CA TYR A 125 4.96 -16.78 3.58
C TYR A 125 4.63 -16.86 2.08
N ALA A 126 5.64 -17.16 1.27
CA ALA A 126 5.51 -17.28 -0.17
C ALA A 126 5.87 -18.70 -0.64
N CYS A 127 5.09 -19.21 -1.57
CA CYS A 127 5.24 -20.52 -2.15
C CYS A 127 5.28 -20.43 -3.68
N MET A 128 6.32 -21.00 -4.29
CA MET A 128 6.43 -21.10 -5.74
C MET A 128 5.49 -22.20 -6.24
N LEU A 129 4.49 -21.84 -7.04
CA LEU A 129 3.63 -22.80 -7.73
C LEU A 129 4.28 -23.38 -8.99
N SER A 130 5.10 -22.55 -9.64
CA SER A 130 5.87 -22.94 -10.82
C SER A 130 7.08 -22.02 -10.97
N LYS A 131 7.89 -22.21 -12.01
CA LYS A 131 9.09 -21.39 -12.27
C LYS A 131 8.82 -19.88 -12.36
N ARG A 132 7.58 -19.49 -12.67
CA ARG A 132 7.19 -18.08 -12.88
C ARG A 132 6.02 -17.63 -12.01
N TRP A 133 5.33 -18.54 -11.35
CA TRP A 133 4.16 -18.22 -10.55
C TRP A 133 4.42 -18.45 -9.08
N ASN A 134 4.09 -17.46 -8.28
CA ASN A 134 4.23 -17.49 -6.85
C ASN A 134 2.90 -17.07 -6.19
N VAL A 135 2.59 -17.67 -5.06
CA VAL A 135 1.51 -17.27 -4.17
C VAL A 135 2.09 -16.89 -2.83
N ALA A 136 1.67 -15.76 -2.28
CA ALA A 136 2.09 -15.34 -0.96
C ALA A 136 0.88 -14.94 -0.10
N VAL A 137 0.99 -15.24 1.18
CA VAL A 137 0.06 -14.77 2.22
C VAL A 137 0.82 -13.84 3.15
N GLU A 138 0.27 -12.67 3.40
CA GLU A 138 0.92 -11.64 4.23
C GLU A 138 -0.10 -10.96 5.12
N ALA A 139 0.28 -10.76 6.40
CA ALA A 139 -0.48 -9.98 7.36
C ALA A 139 0.43 -8.95 8.04
N GLY A 140 -0.08 -7.75 8.25
CA GLY A 140 0.69 -6.65 8.82
C GLY A 140 -0.13 -5.71 9.68
N VAL A 141 0.56 -5.06 10.60
CA VAL A 141 0.02 -4.03 11.48
C VAL A 141 0.92 -2.80 11.46
N GLY A 142 0.36 -1.65 11.76
CA GLY A 142 1.14 -0.43 11.78
C GLY A 142 0.41 0.75 12.39
N LEU A 143 1.13 1.86 12.47
CA LEU A 143 0.66 3.11 13.02
C LEU A 143 0.32 4.07 11.88
N TYR A 144 -0.91 4.55 11.89
CA TYR A 144 -1.40 5.57 10.97
C TYR A 144 -1.55 6.92 11.67
N HIS A 145 -1.05 7.96 11.06
CA HIS A 145 -1.44 9.33 11.34
C HIS A 145 -2.59 9.73 10.42
N THR A 146 -3.77 9.83 10.98
CA THR A 146 -5.02 10.09 10.26
C THR A 146 -5.42 11.53 10.41
N ARG A 147 -5.86 12.15 9.31
CA ARG A 147 -6.50 13.45 9.25
C ARG A 147 -7.84 13.29 8.55
N ASP A 148 -8.92 13.32 9.30
CA ASP A 148 -10.26 13.13 8.77
C ASP A 148 -11.19 14.30 9.11
N THR A 149 -12.07 14.58 8.18
CA THR A 149 -13.20 15.48 8.32
C THR A 149 -14.44 14.61 8.40
N ARG A 150 -15.25 14.83 9.43
CA ARG A 150 -16.49 14.10 9.66
C ARG A 150 -17.66 15.01 9.38
N ARG A 151 -18.63 14.49 8.66
CA ARG A 151 -19.89 15.15 8.36
C ARG A 151 -21.04 14.20 8.65
N ASP A 152 -22.08 14.72 9.29
CA ASP A 152 -23.34 14.02 9.41
C ASP A 152 -24.24 14.41 8.22
N PRO A 153 -24.53 13.48 7.28
CA PRO A 153 -25.34 13.79 6.11
C PRO A 153 -26.83 13.95 6.41
N THR A 154 -27.28 13.67 7.64
CA THR A 154 -28.70 13.83 8.03
C THR A 154 -29.05 15.26 8.38
N VAL A 155 -28.05 16.14 8.60
CA VAL A 155 -28.25 17.56 8.86
C VAL A 155 -28.26 18.30 7.53
N SER A 156 -29.42 18.76 7.12
CA SER A 156 -29.70 19.36 5.81
C SER A 156 -29.28 20.84 5.71
N ASP A 157 -28.72 21.43 6.71
CA ASP A 157 -28.48 22.87 6.74
C ASP A 157 -27.05 23.25 6.36
N TRP A 158 -26.97 24.33 5.61
CA TRP A 158 -25.82 24.99 5.01
C TRP A 158 -24.85 25.61 6.03
N GLU A 159 -25.05 25.35 7.33
CA GLU A 159 -24.20 25.85 8.39
C GLU A 159 -22.98 24.94 8.58
N ASP A 160 -21.79 25.52 8.43
CA ASP A 160 -20.46 24.90 8.57
C ASP A 160 -20.18 24.30 9.96
N GLU A 161 -21.13 24.30 10.87
CA GLU A 161 -20.98 24.00 12.29
C GLU A 161 -20.76 22.52 12.62
N TYR A 162 -20.98 21.62 11.66
CA TYR A 162 -20.85 20.17 11.88
C TYR A 162 -19.64 19.53 11.20
N ILE A 163 -18.67 20.29 10.75
CA ILE A 163 -17.45 19.80 10.17
C ILE A 163 -16.37 19.70 11.25
N TYR A 164 -16.13 18.51 11.75
CA TYR A 164 -15.09 18.26 12.74
C TYR A 164 -13.81 17.81 12.05
N HIS A 165 -12.69 18.47 12.37
CA HIS A 165 -11.35 18.13 11.92
C HIS A 165 -10.64 17.32 13.01
N TYR A 166 -10.39 16.04 12.75
CA TYR A 166 -9.70 15.15 13.69
C TYR A 166 -8.30 14.82 13.20
N ARG A 167 -7.37 14.85 14.15
CA ARG A 167 -6.01 14.33 13.94
C ARG A 167 -5.74 13.31 15.04
N ARG A 168 -5.36 12.10 14.63
CA ARG A 168 -5.11 11.04 15.60
C ARG A 168 -4.09 10.04 15.08
N TRP A 169 -3.43 9.40 16.01
CA TRP A 169 -2.65 8.20 15.76
C TRP A 169 -3.54 6.98 16.00
N THR A 170 -3.50 6.02 15.08
CA THR A 170 -4.33 4.81 15.16
C THR A 170 -3.47 3.61 14.81
N LEU A 171 -3.45 2.62 15.68
CA LEU A 171 -2.92 1.30 15.37
C LEU A 171 -4.00 0.55 14.57
N ALA A 172 -3.63 0.07 13.40
CA ALA A 172 -4.57 -0.64 12.53
C ALA A 172 -3.86 -1.71 11.71
N PRO A 173 -4.60 -2.72 11.18
CA PRO A 173 -4.09 -3.60 10.15
C PRO A 173 -3.66 -2.78 8.95
N THR A 174 -2.44 -3.01 8.45
CA THR A 174 -1.88 -2.28 7.32
C THR A 174 -1.83 -3.12 6.06
N LYS A 175 -1.81 -4.44 6.24
CA LYS A 175 -1.71 -5.40 5.17
C LYS A 175 -2.47 -6.66 5.51
N LEU A 176 -3.27 -7.13 4.58
CA LEU A 176 -3.87 -8.46 4.59
C LEU A 176 -3.99 -8.89 3.14
N GLU A 177 -3.12 -9.79 2.73
CA GLU A 177 -2.97 -10.16 1.33
C GLU A 177 -2.94 -11.67 1.14
N VAL A 178 -3.62 -12.10 0.09
CA VAL A 178 -3.36 -13.35 -0.62
C VAL A 178 -3.02 -12.93 -2.03
N SER A 179 -1.74 -12.89 -2.35
CA SER A 179 -1.25 -12.34 -3.61
C SER A 179 -0.75 -13.41 -4.56
N PHE A 180 -1.05 -13.23 -5.83
CA PHE A 180 -0.48 -13.98 -6.94
C PHE A 180 0.55 -13.09 -7.63
N SER A 181 1.73 -13.65 -7.86
CA SER A 181 2.85 -12.94 -8.50
C SER A 181 3.34 -13.71 -9.72
N TYR A 182 3.66 -12.96 -10.76
CA TYR A 182 4.33 -13.48 -11.96
C TYR A 182 5.75 -12.93 -12.00
N LEU A 183 6.74 -13.82 -12.08
CA LEU A 183 8.19 -13.53 -12.10
C LEU A 183 8.69 -13.51 -13.53
N PHE A 184 9.50 -12.50 -13.85
CA PHE A 184 10.12 -12.30 -15.16
C PHE A 184 11.58 -12.70 -15.17
#